data_944680fcef74e106fa938845b62391d1
#
_entry.id   944680fcef74e106fa938845b62391d1
#
_cell.length_a   1.000
_cell.length_b   1.000
_cell.length_c   1.000
_cell.angle_alpha   90.00
_cell.angle_beta   90.00
_cell.angle_gamma   90.00
#
_symmetry.space_group_name_H-M   'P 1'
#
loop_
_entity.id
_entity.type
_entity.pdbx_description
1 polymer ?
#
loop_
_entity_poly.entity_id
_entity_poly.type
_entity_poly.pdbx_seq_one_letter_code
_entity_poly.pdbx_strand_id
1 'polypeptide(L)'
;MDNNEREKFWNVLKNLHNNDEASMNMLTEASHKPKTLCRFRPVSEHSLQQLQENKLFFSSADHYDDPFDTYFYIDVDQMVPVYEEMRKDLLEGNTEFADKLRQIAKLTGQEPETFVNTLSNGALDFAQLKGQLTMVHNSIQRRLFSICFCEDPYNETLWLKYANNYSGFVQIYDLSCPETFMCGTETACLNCISANERPYTYPVYYSDMRYDATKYALGIWLMEKIEKLNNMALASLHEYVKFSLIWEIERISLIKKKCHEYDQEWRMIRPAMFEQRSCVKMKPSKVIVGLRTPQYERRLIASAATIAGIQEIYELYINNLDKLDSRPITI
;
A
#
# COMPACT_ATOMS: atom_id res chain seq x y z
N MET A 1 -17.41 5.50 -4.77
CA MET A 1 -17.56 5.02 -3.37
C MET A 1 -17.68 6.24 -2.46
N ASP A 2 -18.79 6.37 -1.73
CA ASP A 2 -18.96 7.50 -0.81
C ASP A 2 -18.25 7.25 0.53
N ASN A 3 -18.21 8.28 1.40
CA ASN A 3 -17.50 8.16 2.69
C ASN A 3 -18.12 7.16 3.64
N ASN A 4 -19.44 6.94 3.61
CA ASN A 4 -20.08 5.95 4.46
C ASN A 4 -19.69 4.53 4.05
N GLU A 5 -19.53 4.29 2.74
CA GLU A 5 -19.06 3.02 2.21
C GLU A 5 -17.57 2.79 2.55
N ARG A 6 -16.74 3.84 2.47
CA ARG A 6 -15.32 3.80 2.90
C ARG A 6 -15.20 3.53 4.40
N GLU A 7 -16.05 4.11 5.21
CA GLU A 7 -16.10 3.85 6.65
C GLU A 7 -16.53 2.40 6.96
N LYS A 8 -17.52 1.86 6.24
CA LYS A 8 -17.91 0.45 6.38
C LYS A 8 -16.75 -0.49 6.05
N PHE A 9 -16.07 -0.25 4.92
CA PHE A 9 -14.86 -1.00 4.56
C PHE A 9 -13.80 -0.91 5.66
N TRP A 10 -13.53 0.31 6.15
CA TRP A 10 -12.56 0.54 7.23
C TRP A 10 -12.91 -0.22 8.51
N ASN A 11 -14.19 -0.24 8.89
CA ASN A 11 -14.65 -0.97 10.06
C ASN A 11 -14.49 -2.49 9.91
N VAL A 12 -14.69 -3.03 8.70
CA VAL A 12 -14.35 -4.43 8.43
C VAL A 12 -12.84 -4.65 8.60
N LEU A 13 -12.00 -3.85 7.93
CA LEU A 13 -10.53 -3.98 7.99
C LEU A 13 -9.99 -3.89 9.42
N LYS A 14 -10.51 -2.97 10.24
CA LYS A 14 -10.10 -2.81 11.66
C LYS A 14 -10.35 -4.05 12.50
N ASN A 15 -11.39 -4.81 12.20
CA ASN A 15 -11.83 -5.97 12.98
C ASN A 15 -11.28 -7.30 12.45
N LEU A 16 -10.48 -7.29 11.41
CA LEU A 16 -9.83 -8.50 10.92
C LEU A 16 -8.63 -8.88 11.80
N HIS A 17 -8.58 -10.14 12.18
CA HIS A 17 -7.49 -10.70 13.00
C HIS A 17 -6.77 -11.85 12.30
N ASN A 18 -7.36 -12.44 11.26
CA ASN A 18 -6.84 -13.58 10.53
C ASN A 18 -6.63 -13.23 9.05
N ASN A 19 -5.71 -13.93 8.39
CA ASN A 19 -5.53 -13.88 6.94
C ASN A 19 -6.01 -15.20 6.33
N ASP A 20 -7.28 -15.45 6.46
CA ASP A 20 -7.96 -16.59 5.89
C ASP A 20 -8.88 -16.17 4.73
N GLU A 21 -9.40 -17.16 4.01
CA GLU A 21 -10.30 -16.92 2.89
C GLU A 21 -11.56 -16.16 3.30
N ALA A 22 -12.07 -16.38 4.51
CA ALA A 22 -13.24 -15.68 5.03
C ALA A 22 -12.97 -14.19 5.22
N SER A 23 -11.82 -13.83 5.81
CA SER A 23 -11.37 -12.45 5.98
C SER A 23 -11.19 -11.75 4.63
N MET A 24 -10.60 -12.45 3.65
CA MET A 24 -10.42 -11.92 2.31
C MET A 24 -11.74 -11.68 1.58
N ASN A 25 -12.70 -12.59 1.74
CA ASN A 25 -14.03 -12.43 1.16
C ASN A 25 -14.78 -11.26 1.79
N MET A 26 -14.73 -11.09 3.10
CA MET A 26 -15.32 -9.95 3.81
C MET A 26 -14.76 -8.61 3.30
N LEU A 27 -13.44 -8.49 3.11
CA LEU A 27 -12.82 -7.29 2.56
C LEU A 27 -13.22 -7.03 1.10
N THR A 28 -13.26 -8.09 0.31
CA THR A 28 -13.63 -8.00 -1.10
C THR A 28 -15.07 -7.52 -1.26
N GLU A 29 -15.99 -8.06 -0.49
CA GLU A 29 -17.40 -7.64 -0.46
C GLU A 29 -17.55 -6.20 0.02
N ALA A 30 -16.86 -5.82 1.12
CA ALA A 30 -16.93 -4.47 1.68
C ALA A 30 -16.28 -3.42 0.77
N SER A 31 -15.33 -3.80 -0.08
CA SER A 31 -14.62 -2.84 -0.91
C SER A 31 -15.45 -2.24 -2.05
N HIS A 32 -16.52 -2.92 -2.50
CA HIS A 32 -17.36 -2.46 -3.64
C HIS A 32 -16.54 -1.92 -4.81
N LYS A 33 -15.56 -2.70 -5.30
CA LYS A 33 -14.57 -2.25 -6.30
C LYS A 33 -15.23 -1.59 -7.51
N PRO A 34 -14.82 -0.37 -7.89
CA PRO A 34 -15.32 0.29 -9.08
C PRO A 34 -14.91 -0.48 -10.33
N LYS A 35 -15.69 -0.34 -11.40
CA LYS A 35 -15.37 -0.94 -12.69
C LYS A 35 -14.06 -0.38 -13.25
N THR A 36 -13.84 0.92 -13.09
CA THR A 36 -12.66 1.61 -13.60
C THR A 36 -11.97 2.40 -12.50
N LEU A 37 -10.64 2.43 -12.57
CA LEU A 37 -9.79 3.33 -11.80
C LEU A 37 -8.89 4.11 -12.74
N CYS A 38 -8.48 5.30 -12.36
CA CYS A 38 -7.63 6.16 -13.16
C CYS A 38 -6.39 6.63 -12.40
N ARG A 39 -5.36 7.02 -13.16
CA ARG A 39 -4.11 7.54 -12.62
C ARG A 39 -3.64 8.75 -13.39
N PHE A 40 -3.46 9.87 -12.69
CA PHE A 40 -2.96 11.12 -13.23
C PHE A 40 -1.44 11.12 -13.31
N ARG A 41 -0.88 11.65 -14.41
CA ARG A 41 0.57 11.66 -14.63
C ARG A 41 1.03 12.97 -15.30
N PRO A 42 2.13 13.57 -14.84
CA PRO A 42 2.80 14.59 -15.61
C PRO A 42 3.49 13.95 -16.84
N VAL A 43 3.74 14.73 -17.87
CA VAL A 43 4.58 14.28 -18.99
C VAL A 43 6.04 14.31 -18.57
N SER A 44 6.69 13.16 -18.60
CA SER A 44 8.11 12.98 -18.35
C SER A 44 8.60 11.73 -19.08
N GLU A 45 9.89 11.59 -19.28
CA GLU A 45 10.51 10.39 -19.86
C GLU A 45 10.05 9.15 -19.09
N HIS A 46 10.11 9.20 -17.76
CA HIS A 46 9.73 8.08 -16.91
C HIS A 46 8.24 7.71 -17.03
N SER A 47 7.31 8.69 -17.06
CA SER A 47 5.89 8.42 -17.19
C SER A 47 5.51 7.89 -18.57
N LEU A 48 6.18 8.37 -19.65
CA LEU A 48 5.99 7.88 -21.00
C LEU A 48 6.52 6.46 -21.17
N GLN A 49 7.71 6.16 -20.61
CA GLN A 49 8.27 4.81 -20.62
C GLN A 49 7.35 3.84 -19.88
N GLN A 50 6.85 4.21 -18.70
CA GLN A 50 5.88 3.39 -17.96
C GLN A 50 4.62 3.11 -18.76
N LEU A 51 4.11 4.11 -19.49
CA LEU A 51 2.96 3.95 -20.38
C LEU A 51 3.26 2.97 -21.50
N GLN A 52 4.38 3.13 -22.21
CA GLN A 52 4.80 2.24 -23.31
C GLN A 52 4.94 0.78 -22.88
N GLU A 53 5.50 0.56 -21.70
CA GLU A 53 5.78 -0.78 -21.16
C GLU A 53 4.59 -1.37 -20.38
N ASN A 54 3.48 -0.64 -20.26
CA ASN A 54 2.33 -1.01 -19.40
C ASN A 54 2.75 -1.34 -17.96
N LYS A 55 3.73 -0.61 -17.41
CA LYS A 55 4.29 -0.83 -16.08
C LYS A 55 3.85 0.22 -15.08
N LEU A 56 3.45 -0.22 -13.89
CA LEU A 56 3.21 0.62 -12.73
C LEU A 56 4.17 0.22 -11.62
N PHE A 57 4.93 1.18 -11.12
CA PHE A 57 5.87 0.94 -10.02
C PHE A 57 5.22 1.30 -8.68
N PHE A 58 5.46 0.46 -7.70
CA PHE A 58 5.12 0.76 -6.32
C PHE A 58 6.06 1.84 -5.79
N SER A 59 5.51 2.83 -5.12
CA SER A 59 6.26 3.86 -4.40
C SER A 59 6.13 3.63 -2.92
N SER A 60 7.24 3.78 -2.17
CA SER A 60 7.18 3.76 -0.72
C SER A 60 6.62 5.07 -0.17
N ALA A 61 5.99 5.00 0.99
CA ALA A 61 5.27 6.13 1.56
C ALA A 61 6.17 7.31 1.95
N ASP A 62 7.46 7.08 2.21
CA ASP A 62 8.44 8.14 2.44
C ASP A 62 8.76 9.00 1.19
N HIS A 63 8.29 8.59 0.01
CA HIS A 63 8.39 9.34 -1.25
C HIS A 63 7.07 10.00 -1.67
N TYR A 64 6.06 10.01 -0.81
CA TYR A 64 4.82 10.71 -1.11
C TYR A 64 4.99 12.22 -0.95
N ASP A 65 4.30 13.00 -1.79
CA ASP A 65 4.35 14.47 -1.76
C ASP A 65 3.82 15.05 -0.44
N ASP A 66 2.88 14.37 0.20
CA ASP A 66 2.36 14.73 1.51
C ASP A 66 3.10 13.94 2.61
N PRO A 67 3.92 14.59 3.45
CA PRO A 67 4.64 13.94 4.55
C PRO A 67 3.70 13.38 5.63
N PHE A 68 2.42 13.77 5.62
CA PHE A 68 1.38 13.26 6.51
C PHE A 68 0.50 12.20 5.87
N ASP A 69 0.81 11.79 4.65
CA ASP A 69 0.18 10.60 4.06
C ASP A 69 0.53 9.36 4.89
N THR A 70 -0.29 8.32 4.83
CA THR A 70 -0.24 7.26 5.85
C THR A 70 -0.46 7.84 7.24
N TYR A 71 -1.69 8.28 7.48
CA TYR A 71 -2.04 9.13 8.63
C TYR A 71 -2.10 8.35 9.94
N PHE A 72 -0.91 8.03 10.50
CA PHE A 72 -0.75 7.28 11.74
C PHE A 72 0.08 8.03 12.78
N TYR A 73 0.06 7.52 14.01
CA TYR A 73 0.94 7.95 15.10
C TYR A 73 1.44 6.74 15.90
N ILE A 74 2.46 6.96 16.72
CA ILE A 74 2.98 5.99 17.67
C ILE A 74 2.79 6.60 19.07
N ASP A 75 2.00 5.95 19.91
CA ASP A 75 1.74 6.39 21.27
C ASP A 75 2.81 5.85 22.21
N VAL A 76 3.73 6.72 22.58
CA VAL A 76 4.87 6.38 23.45
C VAL A 76 4.44 5.98 24.85
N ASP A 77 3.38 6.60 25.35
CA ASP A 77 2.90 6.36 26.72
C ASP A 77 2.14 5.02 26.81
N GLN A 78 1.64 4.52 25.66
CA GLN A 78 0.98 3.23 25.55
C GLN A 78 1.91 2.07 25.14
N MET A 79 3.19 2.35 24.87
CA MET A 79 4.12 1.30 24.43
C MET A 79 4.26 0.14 25.42
N VAL A 80 4.31 0.44 26.73
CA VAL A 80 4.44 -0.62 27.75
C VAL A 80 3.21 -1.52 27.80
N PRO A 81 1.98 -1.00 27.97
CA PRO A 81 0.82 -1.85 28.00
C PRO A 81 0.57 -2.60 26.68
N VAL A 82 0.80 -1.97 25.53
CA VAL A 82 0.65 -2.63 24.22
C VAL A 82 1.69 -3.76 24.07
N TYR A 83 2.92 -3.57 24.54
CA TYR A 83 3.93 -4.62 24.52
C TYR A 83 3.57 -5.80 25.44
N GLU A 84 3.07 -5.53 26.62
CA GLU A 84 2.64 -6.59 27.54
C GLU A 84 1.46 -7.39 26.97
N GLU A 85 0.53 -6.74 26.28
CA GLU A 85 -0.56 -7.40 25.57
C GLU A 85 -0.01 -8.29 24.43
N MET A 86 0.86 -7.75 23.57
CA MET A 86 1.54 -8.53 22.50
C MET A 86 2.30 -9.72 23.05
N ARG A 87 3.03 -9.52 24.14
CA ARG A 87 3.78 -10.58 24.83
C ARG A 87 2.83 -11.68 25.33
N LYS A 88 1.74 -11.30 25.95
CA LYS A 88 0.73 -12.24 26.42
C LYS A 88 0.12 -13.04 25.27
N ASP A 89 -0.26 -12.38 24.18
CA ASP A 89 -0.78 -13.03 22.99
C ASP A 89 0.22 -14.02 22.39
N LEU A 90 1.49 -13.65 22.31
CA LEU A 90 2.56 -14.49 21.75
C LEU A 90 2.93 -15.66 22.66
N LEU A 91 2.94 -15.48 23.97
CA LEU A 91 3.45 -16.49 24.92
C LEU A 91 2.34 -17.38 25.51
N GLU A 92 1.15 -16.83 25.72
CA GLU A 92 0.01 -17.51 26.33
C GLU A 92 -1.07 -17.92 25.32
N GLY A 93 -1.36 -17.04 24.35
CA GLY A 93 -2.39 -17.26 23.33
C GLY A 93 -1.92 -18.15 22.17
N ASN A 94 -0.60 -18.24 21.94
CA ASN A 94 0.00 -19.08 20.89
C ASN A 94 0.95 -20.09 21.48
N THR A 95 0.43 -21.25 21.89
CA THR A 95 1.22 -22.35 22.47
C THR A 95 2.36 -22.81 21.55
N GLU A 96 2.14 -22.83 20.24
CA GLU A 96 3.15 -23.22 19.26
C GLU A 96 4.34 -22.27 19.24
N PHE A 97 4.12 -20.96 19.34
CA PHE A 97 5.18 -19.96 19.44
C PHE A 97 5.98 -20.12 20.74
N ALA A 98 5.31 -20.24 21.87
CA ALA A 98 5.94 -20.46 23.17
C ALA A 98 6.77 -21.76 23.20
N ASP A 99 6.25 -22.85 22.62
CA ASP A 99 6.96 -24.11 22.53
C ASP A 99 8.19 -24.04 21.63
N LYS A 100 8.12 -23.32 20.49
CA LYS A 100 9.30 -23.08 19.65
C LYS A 100 10.36 -22.24 20.38
N LEU A 101 9.96 -21.21 21.11
CA LEU A 101 10.89 -20.43 21.95
C LEU A 101 11.60 -21.30 22.96
N ARG A 102 10.88 -22.21 23.65
CA ARG A 102 11.46 -23.17 24.61
C ARG A 102 12.42 -24.16 23.93
N GLN A 103 12.08 -24.64 22.73
CA GLN A 103 12.96 -25.52 21.95
C GLN A 103 14.27 -24.79 21.57
N ILE A 104 14.18 -23.55 21.11
CA ILE A 104 15.34 -22.72 20.74
C ILE A 104 16.23 -22.45 21.96
N ALA A 105 15.62 -22.12 23.11
CA ALA A 105 16.34 -21.92 24.35
C ALA A 105 17.17 -23.17 24.73
N LYS A 106 16.55 -24.35 24.64
CA LYS A 106 17.26 -25.63 24.87
C LYS A 106 18.42 -25.86 23.90
N LEU A 107 18.20 -25.56 22.59
CA LEU A 107 19.26 -25.72 21.58
C LEU A 107 20.42 -24.73 21.77
N THR A 108 20.18 -23.57 22.35
CA THR A 108 21.21 -22.56 22.67
C THR A 108 21.83 -22.74 24.04
N GLY A 109 21.47 -23.79 24.79
CA GLY A 109 21.98 -24.07 26.12
C GLY A 109 21.49 -23.09 27.19
N GLN A 110 20.41 -22.37 26.93
CA GLN A 110 19.81 -21.44 27.89
C GLN A 110 18.61 -22.10 28.57
N GLU A 111 18.30 -21.64 29.76
CA GLU A 111 17.07 -22.03 30.44
C GLU A 111 15.91 -21.37 29.74
N PRO A 112 14.84 -22.13 29.31
CA PRO A 112 13.77 -21.60 28.45
C PRO A 112 13.05 -20.37 29.00
N GLU A 113 12.72 -20.37 30.28
CA GLU A 113 12.01 -19.24 30.90
C GLU A 113 12.91 -17.99 31.00
N THR A 114 14.22 -18.19 31.27
CA THR A 114 15.21 -17.11 31.28
C THR A 114 15.39 -16.53 29.89
N PHE A 115 15.41 -17.38 28.85
CA PHE A 115 15.54 -16.95 27.47
C PHE A 115 14.30 -16.15 27.03
N VAL A 116 13.07 -16.62 27.29
CA VAL A 116 11.82 -15.92 27.03
C VAL A 116 11.79 -14.59 27.78
N ASN A 117 12.16 -14.58 29.07
CA ASN A 117 12.19 -13.35 29.85
C ASN A 117 13.27 -12.36 29.36
N THR A 118 14.41 -12.82 28.88
CA THR A 118 15.43 -11.97 28.29
C THR A 118 14.97 -11.34 26.98
N LEU A 119 14.34 -12.11 26.11
CA LEU A 119 13.71 -11.57 24.90
C LEU A 119 12.59 -10.58 25.22
N SER A 120 11.83 -10.84 26.28
CA SER A 120 10.71 -9.99 26.67
C SER A 120 11.12 -8.80 27.54
N ASN A 121 12.07 -8.92 28.46
CA ASN A 121 12.42 -7.87 29.41
C ASN A 121 13.71 -7.12 29.07
N GLY A 122 14.69 -7.76 28.43
CA GLY A 122 15.94 -7.12 28.03
C GLY A 122 15.91 -6.41 26.70
N ALA A 123 14.81 -6.55 26.00
CA ALA A 123 14.69 -6.04 24.65
C ALA A 123 14.18 -4.60 24.58
N LEU A 124 13.45 -4.12 25.60
CA LEU A 124 12.80 -2.80 25.54
C LEU A 124 13.57 -1.79 26.40
N ASP A 125 14.53 -1.14 25.79
CA ASP A 125 14.91 0.19 26.26
C ASP A 125 13.90 1.21 25.66
N PHE A 126 12.79 1.40 26.38
CA PHE A 126 11.76 2.37 25.98
C PHE A 126 12.31 3.80 25.89
N ALA A 127 13.32 4.15 26.68
CA ALA A 127 13.96 5.45 26.61
C ALA A 127 14.72 5.61 25.28
N GLN A 128 15.42 4.56 24.83
CA GLN A 128 16.07 4.53 23.53
C GLN A 128 15.04 4.58 22.39
N LEU A 129 13.97 3.80 22.49
CA LEU A 129 12.90 3.78 21.48
C LEU A 129 12.22 5.16 21.37
N LYS A 130 11.93 5.80 22.51
CA LYS A 130 11.39 7.17 22.56
C LYS A 130 12.31 8.18 21.86
N GLY A 131 13.63 8.07 22.07
CA GLY A 131 14.61 8.90 21.38
C GLY A 131 14.74 8.64 19.87
N GLN A 132 14.24 7.50 19.39
CA GLN A 132 14.32 7.07 17.98
C GLN A 132 13.00 7.09 17.24
N LEU A 133 11.94 7.68 17.81
CA LEU A 133 10.60 7.64 17.21
C LEU A 133 10.53 8.12 15.76
N THR A 134 11.26 9.18 15.42
CA THR A 134 11.31 9.67 14.03
C THR A 134 11.93 8.62 13.10
N MET A 135 12.96 7.90 13.57
CA MET A 135 13.58 6.83 12.78
C MET A 135 12.62 5.65 12.61
N VAL A 136 11.90 5.29 13.67
CA VAL A 136 10.88 4.22 13.62
C VAL A 136 9.75 4.60 12.67
N HIS A 137 9.24 5.82 12.75
CA HIS A 137 8.22 6.33 11.84
C HIS A 137 8.67 6.26 10.37
N ASN A 138 9.87 6.76 10.08
CA ASN A 138 10.45 6.70 8.73
C ASN A 138 10.69 5.24 8.27
N SER A 139 11.11 4.35 9.17
CA SER A 139 11.27 2.94 8.88
C SER A 139 9.95 2.28 8.48
N ILE A 140 8.86 2.63 9.17
CA ILE A 140 7.51 2.17 8.80
C ILE A 140 7.16 2.68 7.40
N GLN A 141 7.28 3.98 7.12
CA GLN A 141 6.93 4.56 5.81
C GLN A 141 7.71 3.93 4.66
N ARG A 142 8.99 3.61 4.85
CA ARG A 142 9.82 2.91 3.84
C ARG A 142 9.37 1.49 3.53
N ARG A 143 8.60 0.86 4.41
CA ARG A 143 8.05 -0.49 4.24
C ARG A 143 6.65 -0.52 3.64
N LEU A 144 6.00 0.63 3.51
CA LEU A 144 4.66 0.77 2.95
C LEU A 144 4.75 1.11 1.46
N PHE A 145 4.45 0.16 0.62
CA PHE A 145 4.50 0.33 -0.84
C PHE A 145 3.10 0.31 -1.43
N SER A 146 2.77 1.33 -2.22
CA SER A 146 1.51 1.34 -2.95
C SER A 146 1.58 1.97 -4.33
N ILE A 147 0.54 1.67 -5.12
CA ILE A 147 0.20 2.38 -6.35
C ILE A 147 -1.14 3.05 -6.10
N CYS A 148 -1.17 4.38 -6.23
CA CYS A 148 -2.36 5.18 -5.99
C CYS A 148 -3.16 5.36 -7.28
N PHE A 149 -4.47 5.19 -7.16
CA PHE A 149 -5.47 5.42 -8.20
C PHE A 149 -6.57 6.34 -7.67
N CYS A 150 -7.44 6.80 -8.57
CA CYS A 150 -8.60 7.62 -8.27
C CYS A 150 -9.83 7.05 -9.02
N GLU A 151 -11.04 7.35 -8.55
CA GLU A 151 -12.28 6.91 -9.21
C GLU A 151 -12.67 7.78 -10.41
N ASP A 152 -12.46 9.10 -10.30
CA ASP A 152 -12.95 10.09 -11.27
C ASP A 152 -11.81 10.63 -12.15
N PRO A 153 -11.81 10.31 -13.48
CA PRO A 153 -10.83 10.84 -14.42
C PRO A 153 -11.01 12.33 -14.72
N TYR A 154 -12.11 12.94 -14.30
CA TYR A 154 -12.42 14.36 -14.50
C TYR A 154 -12.22 15.21 -13.23
N ASN A 155 -11.62 14.65 -12.18
CA ASN A 155 -11.33 15.35 -10.94
C ASN A 155 -10.37 16.52 -11.18
N GLU A 156 -10.90 17.75 -11.11
CA GLU A 156 -10.15 18.99 -11.42
C GLU A 156 -8.93 19.19 -10.52
N THR A 157 -9.06 18.84 -9.24
CA THR A 157 -7.95 18.98 -8.27
C THR A 157 -6.80 18.04 -8.62
N LEU A 158 -7.09 16.81 -9.07
CA LEU A 158 -6.05 15.86 -9.46
C LEU A 158 -5.41 16.21 -10.79
N TRP A 159 -6.17 16.79 -11.74
CA TRP A 159 -5.60 17.37 -12.95
C TRP A 159 -4.62 18.50 -12.64
N LEU A 160 -4.96 19.33 -11.65
CA LEU A 160 -4.10 20.42 -11.23
C LEU A 160 -2.82 19.89 -10.55
N LYS A 161 -2.96 18.97 -9.60
CA LYS A 161 -1.85 18.49 -8.75
C LYS A 161 -0.95 17.48 -9.46
N TYR A 162 -1.53 16.43 -10.04
CA TYR A 162 -0.78 15.26 -10.50
C TYR A 162 -0.60 15.17 -12.02
N ALA A 163 -1.34 15.99 -12.79
CA ALA A 163 -1.18 16.10 -14.23
C ALA A 163 -0.57 17.46 -14.63
N ASN A 164 0.32 18.00 -13.81
CA ASN A 164 1.08 19.23 -14.06
C ASN A 164 0.19 20.38 -14.59
N ASN A 165 -0.82 20.76 -13.78
CA ASN A 165 -1.73 21.85 -14.13
C ASN A 165 -2.41 21.65 -15.51
N TYR A 166 -3.01 20.46 -15.70
CA TYR A 166 -3.71 20.05 -16.94
C TYR A 166 -2.80 19.85 -18.17
N SER A 167 -1.47 19.85 -18.02
CA SER A 167 -0.54 19.59 -19.13
C SER A 167 -0.05 18.15 -19.21
N GLY A 168 -0.55 17.28 -18.34
CA GLY A 168 -0.24 15.87 -18.30
C GLY A 168 -1.28 14.98 -18.98
N PHE A 169 -1.44 13.77 -18.49
CA PHE A 169 -2.41 12.80 -18.98
C PHE A 169 -2.97 11.92 -17.87
N VAL A 170 -4.09 11.27 -18.15
CA VAL A 170 -4.73 10.28 -17.28
C VAL A 170 -4.77 8.93 -17.97
N GLN A 171 -4.40 7.89 -17.25
CA GLN A 171 -4.53 6.48 -17.65
C GLN A 171 -5.77 5.90 -16.97
N ILE A 172 -6.67 5.28 -17.71
CA ILE A 172 -7.88 4.62 -17.18
C ILE A 172 -7.72 3.12 -17.32
N TYR A 173 -7.97 2.39 -16.25
CA TYR A 173 -7.86 0.94 -16.14
C TYR A 173 -9.24 0.33 -15.92
N ASP A 174 -9.68 -0.54 -16.81
CA ASP A 174 -10.92 -1.32 -16.63
C ASP A 174 -10.61 -2.57 -15.80
N LEU A 175 -10.98 -2.55 -14.52
CA LEU A 175 -10.74 -3.65 -13.59
C LEU A 175 -11.62 -4.88 -13.85
N SER A 176 -12.66 -4.74 -14.67
CA SER A 176 -13.51 -5.87 -15.07
C SER A 176 -12.92 -6.67 -16.25
N CYS A 177 -11.94 -6.07 -16.96
CA CYS A 177 -11.27 -6.69 -18.09
C CYS A 177 -10.07 -7.51 -17.63
N PRO A 178 -10.03 -8.83 -17.85
CA PRO A 178 -8.88 -9.67 -17.49
C PRO A 178 -7.57 -9.21 -18.15
N GLU A 179 -7.64 -8.65 -19.35
CA GLU A 179 -6.49 -8.17 -20.13
C GLU A 179 -5.81 -6.94 -19.51
N THR A 180 -6.48 -6.25 -18.59
CA THR A 180 -5.90 -5.13 -17.86
C THR A 180 -4.70 -5.59 -17.02
N PHE A 181 -4.80 -6.79 -16.43
CA PHE A 181 -3.73 -7.36 -15.61
C PHE A 181 -2.84 -8.24 -16.49
N MET A 182 -1.81 -7.63 -17.03
CA MET A 182 -0.83 -8.33 -17.87
C MET A 182 0.21 -9.01 -16.98
N CYS A 183 0.06 -10.30 -16.75
CA CYS A 183 1.19 -11.09 -16.25
C CYS A 183 2.18 -11.27 -17.41
N GLY A 184 3.12 -10.36 -17.52
CA GLY A 184 3.89 -10.13 -18.76
C GLY A 184 5.23 -10.79 -18.80
N THR A 185 5.45 -11.96 -18.23
CA THR A 185 6.70 -12.66 -18.43
C THR A 185 6.42 -14.11 -18.76
N GLU A 186 7.13 -14.61 -19.74
CA GLU A 186 7.22 -16.03 -20.08
C GLU A 186 7.72 -16.89 -18.90
N THR A 187 8.25 -16.26 -17.85
CA THR A 187 8.61 -16.90 -16.60
C THR A 187 7.61 -16.48 -15.53
N ALA A 188 7.11 -17.46 -14.76
CA ALA A 188 6.21 -17.22 -13.64
C ALA A 188 6.79 -16.13 -12.71
N CYS A 189 6.21 -14.95 -12.78
CA CYS A 189 6.56 -13.85 -11.91
C CYS A 189 6.07 -14.21 -10.51
N LEU A 190 6.96 -14.24 -9.52
CA LEU A 190 6.59 -14.44 -8.11
C LEU A 190 5.52 -13.44 -7.64
N ASN A 191 5.44 -12.28 -8.32
CA ASN A 191 4.42 -11.26 -8.08
C ASN A 191 3.07 -11.56 -8.74
N CYS A 192 3.04 -12.52 -9.68
CA CYS A 192 1.87 -12.96 -10.44
C CYS A 192 1.56 -14.43 -10.21
N ILE A 193 2.21 -15.11 -9.27
CA ILE A 193 1.91 -16.49 -8.91
C ILE A 193 0.47 -16.63 -8.41
N SER A 194 -0.07 -15.57 -7.89
CA SER A 194 -1.50 -15.40 -7.68
C SER A 194 -2.20 -14.83 -8.91
N ALA A 195 -1.80 -15.19 -10.13
CA ALA A 195 -2.37 -14.62 -11.37
C ALA A 195 -3.89 -14.81 -11.50
N ASN A 196 -4.48 -15.69 -10.71
CA ASN A 196 -5.92 -15.75 -10.47
C ASN A 196 -6.38 -14.78 -9.36
N GLU A 197 -5.46 -14.23 -8.57
CA GLU A 197 -5.77 -13.24 -7.54
C GLU A 197 -5.43 -11.87 -8.11
N ARG A 198 -6.46 -11.10 -8.42
CA ARG A 198 -6.31 -9.69 -8.79
C ARG A 198 -5.57 -8.98 -7.67
N PRO A 199 -4.55 -8.16 -7.98
CA PRO A 199 -3.83 -7.40 -6.95
C PRO A 199 -4.82 -6.70 -6.03
N TYR A 200 -4.60 -6.81 -4.73
CA TYR A 200 -5.49 -6.22 -3.73
C TYR A 200 -5.46 -4.71 -3.86
N THR A 201 -6.57 -4.15 -4.30
CA THR A 201 -6.77 -2.72 -4.44
C THR A 201 -7.93 -2.32 -3.56
N TYR A 202 -7.67 -1.44 -2.60
CA TYR A 202 -8.61 -1.07 -1.56
C TYR A 202 -8.87 0.44 -1.53
N PRO A 203 -10.07 0.87 -1.08
CA PRO A 203 -10.36 2.27 -0.93
C PRO A 203 -9.61 2.87 0.26
N VAL A 204 -9.15 4.11 0.13
CA VAL A 204 -8.58 4.87 1.24
C VAL A 204 -9.71 5.41 2.12
N TYR A 205 -9.57 5.24 3.43
CA TYR A 205 -10.45 5.83 4.43
C TYR A 205 -9.95 7.23 4.83
N TYR A 206 -10.86 8.19 4.88
CA TYR A 206 -10.55 9.58 5.23
C TYR A 206 -11.03 9.90 6.64
N SER A 207 -10.09 10.27 7.51
CA SER A 207 -10.35 10.46 8.94
C SER A 207 -9.74 11.76 9.46
N ASP A 208 -10.39 12.36 10.45
CA ASP A 208 -9.79 13.43 11.24
C ASP A 208 -8.88 12.89 12.35
N MET A 209 -8.99 11.59 12.66
CA MET A 209 -8.17 10.90 13.65
C MET A 209 -7.10 10.05 12.97
N ARG A 210 -5.90 10.08 13.53
CA ARG A 210 -4.80 9.22 13.08
C ARG A 210 -5.00 7.78 13.54
N TYR A 211 -4.45 6.84 12.78
CA TYR A 211 -4.38 5.45 13.19
C TYR A 211 -3.27 5.25 14.23
N ASP A 212 -3.56 4.50 15.28
CA ASP A 212 -2.55 4.11 16.27
C ASP A 212 -1.75 2.92 15.75
N ALA A 213 -0.51 3.17 15.37
CA ALA A 213 0.42 2.17 14.85
C ALA A 213 1.41 1.66 15.92
N THR A 214 1.14 1.89 17.19
CA THR A 214 2.04 1.53 18.30
C THR A 214 2.36 0.04 18.30
N LYS A 215 1.35 -0.82 18.12
CA LYS A 215 1.51 -2.27 18.01
C LYS A 215 2.43 -2.66 16.85
N TYR A 216 2.23 -2.05 15.67
CA TYR A 216 3.06 -2.31 14.49
C TYR A 216 4.51 -1.86 14.70
N ALA A 217 4.71 -0.68 15.28
CA ALA A 217 6.04 -0.16 15.59
C ALA A 217 6.83 -1.09 16.54
N LEU A 218 6.17 -1.58 17.58
CA LEU A 218 6.75 -2.54 18.52
C LEU A 218 7.05 -3.88 17.85
N GLY A 219 6.16 -4.35 16.98
CA GLY A 219 6.36 -5.59 16.24
C GLY A 219 7.56 -5.51 15.28
N ILE A 220 7.68 -4.43 14.51
CA ILE A 220 8.84 -4.18 13.63
C ILE A 220 10.14 -4.13 14.46
N TRP A 221 10.11 -3.39 15.56
CA TRP A 221 11.26 -3.30 16.45
C TRP A 221 11.65 -4.68 17.04
N LEU A 222 10.69 -5.51 17.44
CA LEU A 222 10.93 -6.86 17.91
C LEU A 222 11.53 -7.75 16.80
N MET A 223 11.03 -7.67 15.58
CA MET A 223 11.58 -8.38 14.43
C MET A 223 13.04 -7.99 14.16
N GLU A 224 13.38 -6.70 14.19
CA GLU A 224 14.76 -6.23 14.02
C GLU A 224 15.71 -6.72 15.12
N LYS A 225 15.22 -6.86 16.36
CA LYS A 225 16.02 -7.43 17.47
C LYS A 225 16.25 -8.92 17.26
N ILE A 226 15.24 -9.68 16.83
CA ILE A 226 15.36 -11.10 16.52
C ILE A 226 16.37 -11.32 15.38
N GLU A 227 16.32 -10.52 14.33
CA GLU A 227 17.24 -10.60 13.18
C GLU A 227 18.70 -10.37 13.61
N LYS A 228 18.94 -9.41 14.52
CA LYS A 228 20.29 -9.12 15.04
C LYS A 228 20.90 -10.25 15.87
N LEU A 229 20.11 -11.17 16.38
CA LEU A 229 20.60 -12.34 17.12
C LEU A 229 21.24 -13.41 16.21
N ASN A 230 21.14 -13.25 14.88
CA ASN A 230 21.85 -14.03 13.84
C ASN A 230 21.74 -15.57 14.02
N ASN A 231 20.61 -16.04 14.53
CA ASN A 231 20.39 -17.46 14.81
C ASN A 231 19.28 -17.98 13.86
N MET A 232 19.61 -18.92 12.98
CA MET A 232 18.66 -19.50 12.02
C MET A 232 17.41 -20.11 12.69
N ALA A 233 17.52 -20.61 13.91
CA ALA A 233 16.37 -21.10 14.67
C ALA A 233 15.41 -19.96 15.07
N LEU A 234 15.92 -18.73 15.26
CA LEU A 234 15.14 -17.55 15.58
C LEU A 234 14.44 -16.95 14.34
N ALA A 235 14.91 -17.25 13.14
CA ALA A 235 14.25 -16.84 11.91
C ALA A 235 12.81 -17.35 11.83
N SER A 236 12.50 -18.50 12.42
CA SER A 236 11.14 -19.00 12.51
C SER A 236 10.23 -18.17 13.42
N LEU A 237 10.78 -17.45 14.41
CA LEU A 237 10.01 -16.55 15.29
C LEU A 237 9.52 -15.30 14.56
N HIS A 238 10.24 -14.89 13.52
CA HIS A 238 9.88 -13.77 12.68
C HIS A 238 8.49 -13.95 12.06
N GLU A 239 8.15 -15.16 11.63
CA GLU A 239 6.83 -15.45 11.05
C GLU A 239 5.70 -15.29 12.08
N TYR A 240 5.91 -15.67 13.35
CA TYR A 240 4.86 -15.50 14.38
C TYR A 240 4.60 -14.03 14.73
N VAL A 241 5.67 -13.21 14.79
CA VAL A 241 5.50 -11.77 14.97
C VAL A 241 4.74 -11.17 13.79
N LYS A 242 5.04 -11.60 12.57
CA LYS A 242 4.28 -11.21 11.39
C LYS A 242 2.79 -11.55 11.50
N PHE A 243 2.45 -12.74 11.98
CA PHE A 243 1.05 -13.13 12.17
C PHE A 243 0.31 -12.19 13.14
N SER A 244 0.97 -11.71 14.18
CA SER A 244 0.37 -10.75 15.12
C SER A 244 0.17 -9.36 14.53
N LEU A 245 0.84 -9.05 13.40
CA LEU A 245 0.81 -7.77 12.70
C LEU A 245 0.01 -7.82 11.40
N ILE A 246 -0.74 -8.88 11.21
CA ILE A 246 -1.55 -9.04 10.00
C ILE A 246 -2.55 -7.88 9.88
N TRP A 247 -2.72 -7.36 8.67
CA TRP A 247 -3.55 -6.20 8.35
C TRP A 247 -3.05 -4.83 8.88
N GLU A 248 -1.97 -4.77 9.65
CA GLU A 248 -1.44 -3.49 10.12
C GLU A 248 -0.90 -2.61 8.98
N ILE A 249 -0.25 -3.23 7.99
CA ILE A 249 0.25 -2.53 6.80
C ILE A 249 -0.92 -1.92 6.02
N GLU A 250 -1.99 -2.67 5.82
CA GLU A 250 -3.19 -2.23 5.14
C GLU A 250 -3.86 -1.08 5.91
N ARG A 251 -4.02 -1.22 7.22
CA ARG A 251 -4.59 -0.17 8.09
C ARG A 251 -3.80 1.13 8.02
N ILE A 252 -2.47 1.05 8.13
CA ILE A 252 -1.60 2.23 8.06
C ILE A 252 -1.61 2.83 6.65
N SER A 253 -1.60 2.00 5.60
CA SER A 253 -1.55 2.44 4.21
C SER A 253 -2.87 3.01 3.69
N LEU A 254 -4.00 2.63 4.28
CA LEU A 254 -5.34 2.97 3.78
C LEU A 254 -6.04 4.08 4.57
N ILE A 255 -5.33 4.77 5.45
CA ILE A 255 -5.87 5.91 6.18
C ILE A 255 -5.21 7.20 5.73
N LYS A 256 -6.01 8.23 5.48
CA LYS A 256 -5.55 9.56 5.07
C LYS A 256 -6.36 10.65 5.77
N LYS A 257 -5.78 11.84 5.91
CA LYS A 257 -6.47 12.96 6.54
C LYS A 257 -7.68 13.37 5.73
N LYS A 258 -8.79 13.69 6.39
CA LYS A 258 -10.09 14.00 5.77
C LYS A 258 -10.06 15.15 4.76
N CYS A 259 -9.16 16.12 4.92
CA CYS A 259 -9.01 17.21 3.94
C CYS A 259 -8.60 16.76 2.54
N HIS A 260 -8.21 15.49 2.35
CA HIS A 260 -7.87 14.87 1.06
C HIS A 260 -8.99 13.99 0.48
N GLU A 261 -10.19 14.04 1.06
CA GLU A 261 -11.35 13.23 0.64
C GLU A 261 -11.70 13.41 -0.85
N TYR A 262 -11.42 14.58 -1.41
CA TYR A 262 -11.59 14.88 -2.84
C TYR A 262 -10.72 14.00 -3.76
N ASP A 263 -9.66 13.36 -3.25
CA ASP A 263 -8.80 12.45 -4.04
C ASP A 263 -9.56 11.18 -4.46
N GLN A 264 -10.57 10.77 -3.69
CA GLN A 264 -11.31 9.51 -3.92
C GLN A 264 -10.37 8.35 -4.22
N GLU A 265 -9.33 8.26 -3.40
CA GLU A 265 -8.15 7.43 -3.66
C GLU A 265 -8.44 5.96 -3.41
N TRP A 266 -7.79 5.13 -4.21
CA TRP A 266 -7.66 3.68 -4.05
C TRP A 266 -6.18 3.33 -4.08
N ARG A 267 -5.79 2.36 -3.27
CA ARG A 267 -4.39 1.89 -3.24
C ARG A 267 -4.30 0.41 -3.52
N MET A 268 -3.45 0.09 -4.48
CA MET A 268 -2.92 -1.26 -4.61
C MET A 268 -1.73 -1.35 -3.67
N ILE A 269 -1.86 -2.16 -2.61
CA ILE A 269 -0.86 -2.28 -1.56
C ILE A 269 -0.03 -3.53 -1.79
N ARG A 270 1.25 -3.41 -1.51
CA ARG A 270 2.16 -4.53 -1.43
C ARG A 270 2.96 -4.44 -0.14
N PRO A 271 2.83 -5.42 0.77
CA PRO A 271 3.73 -5.54 1.90
C PRO A 271 5.14 -5.83 1.35
N ALA A 272 6.08 -4.92 1.55
CA ALA A 272 7.45 -5.19 1.17
C ALA A 272 8.19 -5.87 2.31
N MET A 273 8.69 -7.04 2.01
CA MET A 273 9.72 -7.67 2.82
C MET A 273 11.12 -7.18 2.44
N PHE A 274 11.28 -6.54 1.27
CA PHE A 274 12.55 -6.11 0.70
C PHE A 274 12.42 -4.78 -0.05
N GLU A 275 13.44 -3.93 0.01
CA GLU A 275 13.52 -2.60 -0.61
C GLU A 275 13.59 -2.60 -2.16
N GLN A 276 13.23 -3.67 -2.82
CA GLN A 276 13.28 -3.71 -4.27
C GLN A 276 12.08 -2.99 -4.89
N ARG A 277 12.36 -2.07 -5.81
CA ARG A 277 11.37 -1.46 -6.70
C ARG A 277 10.62 -2.56 -7.43
N SER A 278 9.42 -2.84 -6.98
CA SER A 278 8.53 -3.78 -7.64
C SER A 278 7.59 -3.05 -8.58
N CYS A 279 7.21 -3.70 -9.65
CA CYS A 279 6.21 -3.19 -10.58
C CYS A 279 5.14 -4.24 -10.83
N VAL A 280 3.98 -3.76 -11.27
CA VAL A 280 2.92 -4.59 -11.85
C VAL A 280 2.73 -4.17 -13.30
N LYS A 281 2.44 -5.12 -14.18
CA LYS A 281 2.03 -4.80 -15.55
C LYS A 281 0.51 -4.67 -15.61
N MET A 282 0.06 -3.48 -15.93
CA MET A 282 -1.34 -3.15 -16.13
C MET A 282 -1.52 -2.29 -17.38
N LYS A 283 -2.34 -2.78 -18.31
CA LYS A 283 -2.63 -2.07 -19.55
C LYS A 283 -3.83 -1.13 -19.34
N PRO A 284 -3.67 0.18 -19.55
CA PRO A 284 -4.81 1.09 -19.57
C PRO A 284 -5.76 0.75 -20.72
N SER A 285 -7.06 0.83 -20.49
CA SER A 285 -8.06 0.75 -21.54
C SER A 285 -8.15 2.05 -22.34
N LYS A 286 -7.86 3.19 -21.69
CA LYS A 286 -7.96 4.53 -22.27
C LYS A 286 -6.90 5.47 -21.70
N VAL A 287 -6.49 6.45 -22.54
CA VAL A 287 -5.65 7.57 -22.11
C VAL A 287 -6.37 8.88 -22.48
N ILE A 288 -6.42 9.84 -21.54
CA ILE A 288 -6.94 11.18 -21.76
C ILE A 288 -5.79 12.17 -21.62
N VAL A 289 -5.54 12.95 -22.66
CA VAL A 289 -4.53 14.01 -22.72
C VAL A 289 -5.10 15.31 -22.18
N GLY A 290 -4.33 16.03 -21.36
CA GLY A 290 -4.80 17.23 -20.66
C GLY A 290 -5.08 18.44 -21.58
N LEU A 291 -5.90 19.35 -21.09
CA LEU A 291 -6.33 20.59 -21.79
C LEU A 291 -5.15 21.45 -22.26
N ARG A 292 -4.12 21.57 -21.42
CA ARG A 292 -2.98 22.47 -21.62
C ARG A 292 -1.73 21.75 -22.15
N THR A 293 -1.86 20.48 -22.52
CA THR A 293 -0.74 19.69 -23.04
C THR A 293 -0.28 20.27 -24.39
N PRO A 294 1.01 20.66 -24.54
CA PRO A 294 1.55 21.17 -25.81
C PRO A 294 1.45 20.14 -26.92
N GLN A 295 1.34 20.59 -28.18
CA GLN A 295 1.13 19.71 -29.33
C GLN A 295 2.21 18.63 -29.48
N TYR A 296 3.47 18.94 -29.18
CA TYR A 296 4.54 17.96 -29.25
C TYR A 296 4.41 16.87 -28.19
N GLU A 297 3.99 17.24 -26.96
CA GLU A 297 3.76 16.27 -25.86
C GLU A 297 2.53 15.42 -26.13
N ARG A 298 1.45 15.98 -26.74
CA ARG A 298 0.29 15.20 -27.20
C ARG A 298 0.71 14.08 -28.14
N ARG A 299 1.61 14.36 -29.08
CA ARG A 299 2.16 13.35 -29.99
C ARG A 299 2.98 12.30 -29.27
N LEU A 300 3.80 12.69 -28.29
CA LEU A 300 4.57 11.76 -27.47
C LEU A 300 3.68 10.82 -26.67
N ILE A 301 2.64 11.35 -25.99
CA ILE A 301 1.67 10.55 -25.24
C ILE A 301 0.94 9.58 -26.17
N ALA A 302 0.46 10.08 -27.32
CA ALA A 302 -0.26 9.25 -28.28
C ALA A 302 0.62 8.14 -28.86
N SER A 303 1.88 8.44 -29.19
CA SER A 303 2.86 7.45 -29.65
C SER A 303 3.12 6.39 -28.57
N ALA A 304 3.33 6.82 -27.31
CA ALA A 304 3.54 5.92 -26.19
C ALA A 304 2.33 4.99 -25.95
N ALA A 305 1.11 5.55 -26.02
CA ALA A 305 -0.12 4.79 -25.89
C ALA A 305 -0.30 3.78 -27.03
N THR A 306 0.02 4.19 -28.28
CA THR A 306 -0.06 3.30 -29.45
C THR A 306 0.92 2.14 -29.33
N ILE A 307 2.18 2.40 -28.91
CA ILE A 307 3.18 1.36 -28.65
C ILE A 307 2.70 0.38 -27.57
N ALA A 308 2.04 0.89 -26.53
CA ALA A 308 1.42 0.09 -25.48
C ALA A 308 0.20 -0.74 -25.95
N GLY A 309 -0.25 -0.55 -27.20
CA GLY A 309 -1.43 -1.21 -27.76
C GLY A 309 -2.74 -0.62 -27.28
N ILE A 310 -2.76 0.64 -26.81
CA ILE A 310 -3.96 1.36 -26.38
C ILE A 310 -4.57 2.04 -27.60
N GLN A 311 -5.85 1.73 -27.86
CA GLN A 311 -6.57 2.29 -29.02
C GLN A 311 -7.40 3.52 -28.66
N GLU A 312 -7.87 3.60 -27.40
CA GLU A 312 -8.69 4.70 -26.93
C GLU A 312 -7.84 5.85 -26.42
N ILE A 313 -7.52 6.81 -27.30
CA ILE A 313 -6.75 8.01 -26.97
C ILE A 313 -7.68 9.22 -27.16
N TYR A 314 -7.85 9.97 -26.10
CA TYR A 314 -8.78 11.08 -25.98
C TYR A 314 -8.06 12.36 -25.58
N GLU A 315 -8.69 13.50 -25.82
CA GLU A 315 -8.29 14.79 -25.26
C GLU A 315 -9.35 15.31 -24.31
N LEU A 316 -8.91 15.94 -23.23
CA LEU A 316 -9.77 16.63 -22.29
C LEU A 316 -10.29 17.94 -22.91
N TYR A 317 -11.54 18.26 -22.70
CA TYR A 317 -12.13 19.55 -23.09
C TYR A 317 -13.17 20.00 -22.07
N ILE A 318 -13.56 21.26 -22.13
CA ILE A 318 -14.65 21.81 -21.33
C ILE A 318 -15.92 21.80 -22.21
N ASN A 319 -16.95 21.10 -21.76
CA ASN A 319 -18.20 20.97 -22.49
C ASN A 319 -19.12 22.21 -22.30
N ASN A 320 -20.29 22.22 -22.96
CA ASN A 320 -21.25 23.33 -22.92
C ASN A 320 -21.87 23.57 -21.52
N LEU A 321 -21.61 22.71 -20.55
CA LEU A 321 -22.07 22.84 -19.16
C LEU A 321 -20.94 23.26 -18.21
N ASP A 322 -19.85 23.79 -18.77
CA ASP A 322 -18.63 24.15 -18.04
C ASP A 322 -18.03 23.00 -17.19
N LYS A 323 -18.18 21.75 -17.69
CA LYS A 323 -17.63 20.57 -17.04
C LYS A 323 -16.54 19.94 -17.90
N LEU A 324 -15.59 19.32 -17.23
CA LEU A 324 -14.59 18.49 -17.91
C LEU A 324 -15.25 17.29 -18.58
N ASP A 325 -14.83 17.01 -19.82
CA ASP A 325 -15.27 15.89 -20.61
C ASP A 325 -14.14 15.47 -21.57
N SER A 326 -14.26 14.35 -22.27
CA SER A 326 -13.24 13.85 -23.19
C SER A 326 -13.84 13.47 -24.54
N ARG A 327 -13.05 13.70 -25.60
CA ARG A 327 -13.39 13.33 -26.98
C ARG A 327 -12.18 12.66 -27.64
N PRO A 328 -12.38 11.83 -28.68
CA PRO A 328 -11.26 11.24 -29.43
C PRO A 328 -10.28 12.32 -29.89
N ILE A 329 -8.98 12.05 -29.70
CA ILE A 329 -7.95 13.02 -30.09
C ILE A 329 -7.77 13.01 -31.62
N THR A 330 -7.66 14.21 -32.21
CA THR A 330 -7.23 14.38 -33.58
C THR A 330 -5.76 14.80 -33.57
N ILE A 331 -4.87 13.92 -34.03
CA ILE A 331 -3.40 14.10 -33.99
C ILE A 331 -2.92 14.68 -35.32
#